data_016b9c991c7ffb66cf50605179075eb3
#
_entry.id   016b9c991c7ffb66cf50605179075eb3
#
_cell.length_a   1.000
_cell.length_b   1.000
_cell.length_c   1.000
_cell.angle_alpha   90.00
_cell.angle_beta   90.00
_cell.angle_gamma   90.00
#
_symmetry.space_group_name_H-M   'P 1'
#
loop_
_entity.id
_entity.type
_entity.pdbx_description
1 polymer ?
#
loop_
_entity_poly.entity_id
_entity_poly.type
_entity_poly.pdbx_seq_one_letter_code
_entity_poly.pdbx_strand_id
1 'polypeptide(L)'
;MFMAVATILVAGVDLFFRGKLDALLGATHRLITTDNVDPPDLVIVDIARVDPDEVADAYPDTPILGFTNHTDTEGLRRARSAGFARVVARSALAERAGELVDELVR
;
A
#
# COMPACT_ATOMS: atom_id res chain seq x y z
N MET A 1 -4.40 25.30 -7.19
CA MET A 1 -4.94 24.00 -6.84
C MET A 1 -3.85 23.08 -6.31
N PHE A 2 -4.05 22.53 -5.13
CA PHE A 2 -3.07 21.63 -4.53
C PHE A 2 -3.29 20.20 -4.96
N MET A 3 -2.21 19.54 -5.34
CA MET A 3 -2.19 18.08 -5.31
C MET A 3 -1.50 17.69 -4.02
N ALA A 4 -2.16 16.88 -3.20
CA ALA A 4 -1.57 16.36 -1.99
C ALA A 4 -0.45 15.39 -2.36
N VAL A 5 0.77 15.70 -1.97
CA VAL A 5 1.91 14.80 -2.12
C VAL A 5 1.99 13.94 -0.87
N ALA A 6 1.80 12.65 -1.03
CA ALA A 6 1.89 11.70 0.08
C ALA A 6 3.25 11.00 0.09
N THR A 7 3.74 10.70 1.27
CA THR A 7 4.87 9.81 1.45
C THR A 7 4.32 8.40 1.63
N ILE A 8 4.64 7.51 0.70
CA ILE A 8 4.11 6.15 0.65
C ILE A 8 5.22 5.16 0.95
N LEU A 9 5.06 4.41 2.02
CA LEU A 9 5.96 3.30 2.33
C LEU A 9 5.53 2.07 1.55
N VAL A 10 6.45 1.51 0.76
CA VAL A 10 6.23 0.30 -0.02
C VAL A 10 6.95 -0.83 0.68
N ALA A 11 6.18 -1.73 1.33
CA ALA A 11 6.71 -2.78 2.18
C ALA A 11 6.52 -4.16 1.57
N GLY A 12 7.58 -4.97 1.56
CA GLY A 12 7.51 -6.37 1.11
C GLY A 12 7.15 -6.55 -0.36
N VAL A 13 7.33 -5.54 -1.19
CA VAL A 13 6.97 -5.57 -2.60
C VAL A 13 8.20 -5.92 -3.43
N ASP A 14 8.05 -6.85 -4.39
CA ASP A 14 9.17 -7.23 -5.27
C ASP A 14 9.59 -6.06 -6.17
N LEU A 15 10.81 -6.14 -6.68
CA LEU A 15 11.41 -5.06 -7.47
C LEU A 15 10.62 -4.71 -8.74
N PHE A 16 10.04 -5.69 -9.40
CA PHE A 16 9.26 -5.45 -10.61
C PHE A 16 8.01 -4.67 -10.33
N PHE A 17 7.25 -5.10 -9.34
CA PHE A 17 6.01 -4.42 -8.99
C PHE A 17 6.27 -3.07 -8.35
N ARG A 18 7.34 -2.95 -7.58
CA ARG A 18 7.76 -1.67 -7.02
C ARG A 18 8.11 -0.68 -8.13
N GLY A 19 8.83 -1.12 -9.15
CA GLY A 19 9.12 -0.28 -10.32
C GLY A 19 7.86 0.17 -11.03
N LYS A 20 6.86 -0.71 -11.12
CA LYS A 20 5.56 -0.38 -11.70
C LYS A 20 4.81 0.65 -10.86
N LEU A 21 4.80 0.51 -9.55
CA LEU A 21 4.19 1.49 -8.64
C LEU A 21 4.91 2.84 -8.74
N ASP A 22 6.22 2.83 -8.83
CA ASP A 22 7.03 4.02 -8.99
C ASP A 22 6.66 4.76 -10.28
N ALA A 23 6.48 4.02 -11.37
CA ALA A 23 6.04 4.59 -12.64
C ALA A 23 4.62 5.19 -12.56
N LEU A 24 3.73 4.55 -11.81
CA LEU A 24 2.33 4.98 -11.68
C LEU A 24 2.14 6.12 -10.68
N LEU A 25 2.92 6.17 -9.62
CA LEU A 25 2.71 7.06 -8.47
C LEU A 25 3.85 8.03 -8.24
N GLY A 26 5.05 7.73 -8.71
CA GLY A 26 6.26 8.50 -8.38
C GLY A 26 6.29 9.93 -8.91
N ALA A 27 5.46 10.25 -9.91
CA ALA A 27 5.37 11.62 -10.44
C ALA A 27 4.58 12.54 -9.50
N THR A 28 3.69 11.98 -8.69
CA THR A 28 2.79 12.75 -7.80
C THR A 28 3.01 12.49 -6.33
N HIS A 29 3.65 11.38 -5.97
CA HIS A 29 3.88 10.99 -4.59
C HIS A 29 5.32 10.55 -4.39
N ARG A 30 5.76 10.56 -3.13
CA ARG A 30 7.09 10.10 -2.75
C ARG A 30 7.01 8.66 -2.25
N LEU A 31 7.65 7.74 -2.96
CA LEU A 31 7.71 6.33 -2.54
C LEU A 31 9.01 6.08 -1.79
N ILE A 32 8.90 5.44 -0.61
CA ILE A 32 10.04 5.08 0.22
C ILE A 32 9.97 3.61 0.60
N THR A 33 11.11 3.04 0.96
CA THR A 33 11.22 1.64 1.40
C THR A 33 11.51 1.51 2.89
N THR A 34 11.83 2.62 3.54
CA THR A 34 12.06 2.66 4.99
C THR A 34 11.43 3.92 5.55
N ASP A 35 10.99 3.87 6.79
CA ASP A 35 10.34 4.99 7.49
C ASP A 35 11.25 5.60 8.55
N ASN A 36 12.52 5.82 8.22
CA ASN A 36 13.55 6.21 9.18
C ASN A 36 13.34 7.55 9.89
N VAL A 37 12.68 8.49 9.25
CA VAL A 37 12.62 9.88 9.73
C VAL A 37 11.21 10.28 10.09
N ASP A 38 10.29 10.23 9.15
CA ASP A 38 8.90 10.63 9.36
C ASP A 38 7.97 9.45 9.11
N PRO A 39 6.85 9.34 9.86
CA PRO A 39 5.87 8.30 9.57
C PRO A 39 5.28 8.52 8.17
N PRO A 40 5.03 7.44 7.43
CA PRO A 40 4.43 7.57 6.10
C PRO A 40 2.95 7.98 6.19
N ASP A 41 2.45 8.56 5.11
CA ASP A 41 1.03 8.91 4.99
C ASP A 41 0.18 7.69 4.59
N LEU A 42 0.81 6.71 3.96
CA LEU A 42 0.17 5.49 3.48
C LEU A 42 1.19 4.36 3.43
N VAL A 43 0.77 3.15 3.75
CA VAL A 43 1.59 1.94 3.56
C VAL A 43 0.96 1.10 2.45
N ILE A 44 1.74 0.70 1.46
CA ILE A 44 1.34 -0.30 0.45
C ILE A 44 2.15 -1.57 0.71
N VAL A 45 1.48 -2.69 0.87
CA VAL A 45 2.13 -3.95 1.25
C VAL A 45 1.59 -5.14 0.46
N ASP A 46 2.49 -6.03 0.07
CA ASP A 46 2.14 -7.34 -0.51
C ASP A 46 1.87 -8.32 0.63
N ILE A 47 0.61 -8.62 0.87
CA ILE A 47 0.21 -9.48 1.99
C ILE A 47 0.47 -10.96 1.75
N ALA A 48 0.90 -11.34 0.56
CA ALA A 48 1.42 -12.69 0.31
C ALA A 48 2.83 -12.88 0.87
N ARG A 49 3.54 -11.78 1.12
CA ARG A 49 4.94 -11.78 1.58
C ARG A 49 5.13 -11.27 3.00
N VAL A 50 4.18 -10.49 3.50
CA VAL A 50 4.25 -9.89 4.84
C VAL A 50 2.95 -10.19 5.59
N ASP A 51 3.07 -10.55 6.85
CA ASP A 51 1.90 -10.84 7.69
C ASP A 51 1.08 -9.55 7.89
N PRO A 52 -0.23 -9.56 7.55
CA PRO A 52 -1.07 -8.39 7.74
C PRO A 52 -1.11 -7.87 9.18
N ASP A 53 -1.11 -8.76 10.16
CA ASP A 53 -1.16 -8.36 11.57
C ASP A 53 0.11 -7.60 11.99
N GLU A 54 1.27 -8.02 11.50
CA GLU A 54 2.54 -7.34 11.78
C GLU A 54 2.54 -5.91 11.24
N VAL A 55 2.04 -5.74 10.02
CA VAL A 55 1.98 -4.40 9.41
C VAL A 55 0.98 -3.51 10.16
N ALA A 56 -0.18 -4.05 10.49
CA ALA A 56 -1.19 -3.30 11.24
C ALA A 56 -0.67 -2.87 12.62
N ASP A 57 0.07 -3.73 13.29
CA ASP A 57 0.66 -3.43 14.60
C ASP A 57 1.77 -2.38 14.49
N ALA A 58 2.53 -2.40 13.40
CA ALA A 58 3.61 -1.44 13.18
C ALA A 58 3.09 -0.04 12.81
N TYR A 59 1.94 0.05 12.17
CA TYR A 59 1.37 1.31 11.67
C TYR A 59 -0.09 1.46 12.09
N PRO A 60 -0.38 1.56 13.40
CA PRO A 60 -1.76 1.57 13.88
C PRO A 60 -2.54 2.83 13.49
N ASP A 61 -1.86 3.93 13.22
CA ASP A 61 -2.48 5.21 12.89
C ASP A 61 -2.35 5.61 11.42
N THR A 62 -1.79 4.73 10.60
CA THR A 62 -1.55 4.99 9.18
C THR A 62 -2.46 4.09 8.34
N PRO A 63 -3.13 4.62 7.31
CA PRO A 63 -3.90 3.76 6.41
C PRO A 63 -2.99 2.78 5.67
N ILE A 64 -3.44 1.55 5.55
CA ILE A 64 -2.69 0.48 4.89
C ILE A 64 -3.49 -0.02 3.69
N LEU A 65 -2.86 -0.02 2.54
CA LEU A 65 -3.38 -0.60 1.31
C LEU A 65 -2.65 -1.92 1.07
N GLY A 66 -3.36 -3.03 1.28
CA GLY A 66 -2.81 -4.36 1.02
C GLY A 66 -3.20 -4.85 -0.37
N PHE A 67 -2.33 -5.63 -0.97
CA PHE A 67 -2.65 -6.30 -2.22
C PHE A 67 -2.11 -7.73 -2.23
N THR A 68 -2.74 -8.57 -3.01
CA THR A 68 -2.33 -9.96 -3.20
C THR A 68 -2.94 -10.49 -4.49
N ASN A 69 -2.71 -11.77 -4.80
CA ASN A 69 -3.35 -12.42 -5.92
C ASN A 69 -4.87 -12.50 -5.68
N HIS A 70 -5.67 -12.29 -6.73
CA HIS A 70 -7.13 -12.33 -6.62
C HIS A 70 -7.68 -13.67 -6.12
N THR A 71 -6.92 -14.75 -6.24
CA THR A 71 -7.32 -16.07 -5.74
C THR A 71 -6.97 -16.29 -4.27
N ASP A 72 -6.25 -15.38 -3.64
CA ASP A 72 -5.86 -15.48 -2.24
C ASP A 72 -6.96 -14.94 -1.32
N THR A 73 -8.06 -15.67 -1.25
CA THR A 73 -9.22 -15.25 -0.45
C THR A 73 -8.91 -15.20 1.03
N GLU A 74 -8.06 -16.08 1.52
CA GLU A 74 -7.65 -16.10 2.94
C GLU A 74 -6.80 -14.88 3.29
N GLY A 75 -5.85 -14.51 2.43
CA GLY A 75 -5.04 -13.31 2.63
C GLY A 75 -5.89 -12.04 2.63
N LEU A 76 -6.83 -11.94 1.69
CA LEU A 76 -7.75 -10.81 1.62
C LEU A 76 -8.59 -10.69 2.91
N ARG A 77 -9.09 -11.81 3.41
CA ARG A 77 -9.87 -11.86 4.65
C ARG A 77 -9.03 -11.45 5.85
N ARG A 78 -7.80 -11.97 5.96
CA ARG A 78 -6.90 -11.66 7.07
C ARG A 78 -6.53 -10.18 7.12
N ALA A 79 -6.26 -9.58 5.97
CA ALA A 79 -5.91 -8.16 5.91
C ALA A 79 -7.09 -7.28 6.31
N ARG A 80 -8.30 -7.63 5.89
CA ARG A 80 -9.51 -6.91 6.31
C ARG A 80 -9.72 -7.02 7.82
N SER A 81 -9.53 -8.21 8.36
CA SER A 81 -9.65 -8.46 9.81
C SER A 81 -8.59 -7.71 10.60
N ALA A 82 -7.41 -7.51 10.03
CA ALA A 82 -6.33 -6.75 10.67
C ALA A 82 -6.58 -5.23 10.69
N GLY A 83 -7.60 -4.76 9.96
CA GLY A 83 -7.96 -3.35 9.96
C GLY A 83 -7.37 -2.54 8.83
N PHE A 84 -6.94 -3.17 7.74
CA PHE A 84 -6.43 -2.46 6.56
C PHE A 84 -7.51 -1.54 6.00
N ALA A 85 -7.10 -0.34 5.60
CA ALA A 85 -8.01 0.64 5.01
C ALA A 85 -8.59 0.13 3.69
N ARG A 86 -7.79 -0.60 2.92
CA ARG A 86 -8.22 -1.18 1.66
C ARG A 86 -7.41 -2.43 1.36
N VAL A 87 -8.04 -3.42 0.75
CA VAL A 87 -7.35 -4.63 0.26
C VAL A 87 -7.86 -4.92 -1.14
N VAL A 88 -6.94 -5.08 -2.09
CA VAL A 88 -7.28 -5.26 -3.49
C VAL A 88 -6.45 -6.37 -4.12
N ALA A 89 -6.87 -6.85 -5.29
CA ALA A 89 -6.04 -7.72 -6.10
C ALA A 89 -4.89 -6.91 -6.73
N ARG A 90 -3.77 -7.58 -6.98
CA ARG A 90 -2.60 -6.95 -7.61
C ARG A 90 -2.96 -6.27 -8.94
N SER A 91 -3.78 -6.91 -9.75
CA SER A 91 -4.22 -6.34 -11.03
C SER A 91 -5.03 -5.06 -10.85
N ALA A 92 -5.90 -5.01 -9.85
CA ALA A 92 -6.68 -3.82 -9.55
C ALA A 92 -5.80 -2.67 -9.09
N LEU A 93 -4.79 -2.96 -8.28
CA LEU A 93 -3.81 -1.95 -7.87
C LEU A 93 -3.04 -1.41 -9.07
N ALA A 94 -2.59 -2.28 -9.97
CA ALA A 94 -1.87 -1.87 -11.17
C ALA A 94 -2.72 -0.98 -12.09
N GLU A 95 -4.01 -1.25 -12.18
CA GLU A 95 -4.92 -0.47 -13.03
C GLU A 95 -5.38 0.84 -12.41
N ARG A 96 -5.53 0.89 -11.08
CA ARG A 96 -6.18 1.98 -10.37
C ARG A 96 -5.33 2.58 -9.25
N ALA A 97 -4.01 2.47 -9.34
CA ALA A 97 -3.12 2.91 -8.27
C ALA A 97 -3.37 4.35 -7.84
N GLY A 98 -3.44 5.27 -8.79
CA GLY A 98 -3.67 6.69 -8.48
C GLY A 98 -4.99 6.94 -7.75
N GLU A 99 -6.07 6.32 -8.21
CA GLU A 99 -7.38 6.47 -7.57
C GLU A 99 -7.38 5.92 -6.15
N LEU A 100 -6.82 4.74 -5.96
CA LEU A 100 -6.78 4.08 -4.65
C LEU A 100 -5.97 4.89 -3.64
N VAL A 101 -4.81 5.39 -4.07
CA VAL A 101 -3.98 6.24 -3.22
C VAL A 101 -4.70 7.54 -2.87
N ASP A 102 -5.29 8.21 -3.86
CA ASP A 102 -6.01 9.46 -3.62
C ASP A 102 -7.15 9.30 -2.61
N GLU A 103 -7.87 8.19 -2.66
CA GLU A 103 -8.93 7.89 -1.70
C GLU A 103 -8.40 7.77 -0.27
N LEU A 104 -7.21 7.20 -0.11
CA LEU A 104 -6.68 6.85 1.20
C LEU A 104 -5.84 7.95 1.85
N VAL A 105 -5.31 8.89 1.08
CA VAL A 105 -4.47 9.98 1.61
C VAL A 105 -5.22 11.30 1.80
N ARG A 106 -6.47 11.33 1.52
CA ARG A 106 -7.30 12.53 1.71
C ARG A 106 -7.47 12.91 3.17
#